data_3ba458effe8a88b290fa20768c707872
#
_entry.id   3ba458effe8a88b290fa20768c707872
#
_cell.length_a   1.000
_cell.length_b   1.000
_cell.length_c   1.000
_cell.angle_alpha   90.00
_cell.angle_beta   90.00
_cell.angle_gamma   90.00
#
_symmetry.space_group_name_H-M   'P 1'
#
loop_
_entity.id
_entity.type
_entity.pdbx_description
1 polymer ?
#
loop_
_entity_poly.entity_id
_entity_poly.type
_entity_poly.pdbx_seq_one_letter_code
_entity_poly.pdbx_strand_id
1 'polypeptide(L)'
;MIYVVATTQMKPEGREAFIKGHKACIAETHKEKGCLSYEGHVSVNDPNVYVVVERWETREDLGAHAKAPHMKVWRELSAPLKASPTVIEIISDAKVDKISA
;
A
#
# COMPACT_ATOMS: atom_id res chain seq x y z
N MET A 1 -0.38 8.98 14.91
CA MET A 1 0.12 8.46 13.62
C MET A 1 -0.38 7.04 13.40
N ILE A 2 -0.77 6.75 12.18
CA ILE A 2 -1.28 5.43 11.80
C ILE A 2 -0.28 4.80 10.83
N TYR A 3 0.10 3.56 11.10
CA TYR A 3 0.92 2.74 10.19
C TYR A 3 0.02 1.71 9.52
N VAL A 4 0.29 1.43 8.26
CA VAL A 4 -0.39 0.37 7.52
C VAL A 4 0.66 -0.49 6.84
N VAL A 5 0.48 -1.80 6.95
CA VAL A 5 1.26 -2.78 6.20
C VAL A 5 0.27 -3.62 5.40
N ALA A 6 0.33 -3.50 4.07
CA ALA A 6 -0.56 -4.22 3.16
C ALA A 6 0.27 -5.21 2.36
N THR A 7 -0.03 -6.49 2.50
CA THR A 7 0.72 -7.57 1.85
C THR A 7 -0.12 -8.25 0.80
N THR A 8 0.38 -8.32 -0.42
CA THR A 8 -0.29 -8.96 -1.56
C THR A 8 0.56 -10.10 -2.11
N GLN A 9 -0.10 -11.23 -2.37
CA GLN A 9 0.47 -12.32 -3.17
C GLN A 9 0.07 -12.05 -4.62
N MET A 10 1.05 -11.69 -5.45
CA MET A 10 0.82 -11.45 -6.88
C MET A 10 0.85 -12.78 -7.64
N LYS A 11 0.06 -12.88 -8.70
CA LYS A 11 0.24 -13.94 -9.68
C LYS A 11 1.57 -13.70 -10.39
N PRO A 12 2.38 -14.73 -10.65
CA PRO A 12 3.69 -14.54 -11.31
C PRO A 12 3.60 -13.77 -12.63
N GLU A 13 2.61 -14.09 -13.44
CA GLU A 13 2.39 -13.44 -14.75
C GLU A 13 1.83 -12.02 -14.62
N GLY A 14 1.36 -11.63 -13.43
CA GLY A 14 0.78 -10.32 -13.18
C GLY A 14 1.73 -9.31 -12.53
N ARG A 15 2.95 -9.72 -12.18
CA ARG A 15 3.88 -8.87 -11.41
C ARG A 15 4.17 -7.52 -12.07
N GLU A 16 4.53 -7.53 -13.35
CA GLU A 16 4.87 -6.29 -14.05
C GLU A 16 3.70 -5.31 -14.08
N ALA A 17 2.52 -5.80 -14.43
CA ALA A 17 1.31 -4.98 -14.50
C ALA A 17 0.92 -4.46 -13.12
N PHE A 18 1.05 -5.29 -12.08
CA PHE A 18 0.77 -4.90 -10.70
C PHE A 18 1.69 -3.76 -10.24
N ILE A 19 3.00 -3.94 -10.42
CA ILE A 19 3.99 -2.93 -10.01
C ILE A 19 3.79 -1.63 -10.77
N LYS A 20 3.59 -1.71 -12.07
CA LYS A 20 3.35 -0.53 -12.91
C LYS A 20 2.10 0.22 -12.50
N GLY A 21 1.01 -0.51 -12.27
CA GLY A 21 -0.25 0.09 -11.83
C GLY A 21 -0.13 0.71 -10.45
N HIS A 22 0.60 0.07 -9.54
CA HIS A 22 0.79 0.62 -8.20
C HIS A 22 1.65 1.88 -8.20
N LYS A 23 2.64 1.98 -9.09
CA LYS A 23 3.41 3.24 -9.25
C LYS A 23 2.50 4.42 -9.55
N ALA A 24 1.51 4.25 -10.42
CA ALA A 24 0.53 5.30 -10.71
C ALA A 24 -0.32 5.63 -9.49
N CYS A 25 -0.75 4.62 -8.74
CA CYS A 25 -1.51 4.78 -7.50
C CYS A 25 -0.68 5.54 -6.45
N ILE A 26 0.59 5.19 -6.27
CA ILE A 26 1.50 5.85 -5.34
C ILE A 26 1.61 7.35 -5.64
N ALA A 27 1.77 7.71 -6.90
CA ALA A 27 1.90 9.11 -7.32
C ALA A 27 0.68 9.93 -6.89
N GLU A 28 -0.52 9.40 -7.04
CA GLU A 28 -1.75 10.07 -6.62
C GLU A 28 -1.90 10.08 -5.10
N THR A 29 -1.51 9.01 -4.43
CA THR A 29 -1.60 8.89 -2.98
C THR A 29 -0.69 9.90 -2.27
N HIS A 30 0.49 10.18 -2.82
CA HIS A 30 1.40 11.19 -2.26
C HIS A 30 0.81 12.60 -2.21
N LYS A 31 -0.21 12.88 -3.02
CA LYS A 31 -0.89 14.18 -3.02
C LYS A 31 -2.00 14.26 -1.98
N GLU A 32 -2.35 13.17 -1.33
CA GLU A 32 -3.46 13.13 -0.38
C GLU A 32 -3.09 13.78 0.94
N LYS A 33 -4.07 14.44 1.54
CA LYS A 33 -3.92 15.03 2.86
C LYS A 33 -3.58 13.96 3.89
N GLY A 34 -2.57 14.23 4.70
CA GLY A 34 -2.17 13.34 5.79
C GLY A 34 -1.32 12.15 5.39
N CYS A 35 -1.02 12.00 4.10
CA CYS A 35 -0.10 10.97 3.65
C CYS A 35 1.34 11.37 4.01
N LEU A 36 1.91 10.71 5.01
CA LEU A 36 3.29 10.97 5.44
C LEU A 36 4.28 10.14 4.61
N SER A 37 3.92 8.92 4.29
CA SER A 37 4.68 8.07 3.36
C SER A 37 3.78 6.96 2.82
N TYR A 38 4.10 6.50 1.63
CA TYR A 38 3.36 5.44 0.95
C TYR A 38 4.32 4.79 -0.04
N GLU A 39 4.85 3.62 0.31
CA GLU A 39 5.92 2.97 -0.44
C GLU A 39 5.60 1.50 -0.73
N GLY A 40 5.88 1.06 -1.95
CA GLY A 40 5.72 -0.33 -2.35
C GLY A 40 7.07 -1.04 -2.44
N HIS A 41 7.10 -2.31 -1.99
CA HIS A 41 8.31 -3.13 -1.95
C HIS A 41 8.04 -4.54 -2.42
N VAL A 42 8.98 -5.10 -3.18
CA VAL A 42 8.97 -6.53 -3.50
C VAL A 42 9.84 -7.24 -2.48
N SER A 43 9.35 -8.35 -1.94
CA SER A 43 10.12 -9.15 -0.99
C SER A 43 11.37 -9.72 -1.66
N VAL A 44 12.51 -9.65 -0.98
CA VAL A 44 13.74 -10.31 -1.46
C VAL A 44 13.67 -11.82 -1.30
N ASN A 45 12.75 -12.33 -0.47
CA ASN A 45 12.57 -13.76 -0.26
C ASN A 45 11.65 -14.41 -1.28
N ASP A 46 10.69 -13.64 -1.82
CA ASP A 46 9.69 -14.15 -2.76
C ASP A 46 9.26 -13.02 -3.70
N PRO A 47 9.62 -13.10 -5.00
CA PRO A 47 9.31 -12.03 -5.95
C PRO A 47 7.81 -11.85 -6.23
N ASN A 48 6.97 -12.76 -5.75
CA ASN A 48 5.52 -12.67 -5.89
C ASN A 48 4.87 -11.96 -4.70
N VAL A 49 5.64 -11.61 -3.68
CA VAL A 49 5.13 -10.88 -2.50
C VAL A 49 5.42 -9.39 -2.66
N TYR A 50 4.35 -8.60 -2.60
CA TYR A 50 4.42 -7.15 -2.68
C TYR A 50 3.88 -6.54 -1.39
N VAL A 51 4.66 -5.66 -0.77
CA VAL A 51 4.31 -5.05 0.51
C VAL A 51 4.24 -3.55 0.37
N VAL A 52 3.14 -2.96 0.82
CA VAL A 52 3.01 -1.50 0.91
C VAL A 52 3.14 -1.11 2.38
N VAL A 53 4.05 -0.19 2.67
CA VAL A 53 4.19 0.39 4.00
C VAL A 53 3.72 1.84 3.92
N GLU A 54 2.74 2.17 4.76
CA GLU A 54 2.09 3.48 4.73
C GLU A 54 2.17 4.12 6.10
N ARG A 55 2.24 5.45 6.11
CA ARG A 55 2.13 6.27 7.32
C ARG A 55 1.16 7.39 7.06
N TRP A 56 0.17 7.52 7.95
CA TRP A 56 -0.88 8.52 7.85
C TRP A 56 -0.94 9.34 9.13
N GLU A 57 -1.21 10.63 9.01
CA GLU A 57 -1.31 11.51 10.18
C GLU A 57 -2.43 11.06 11.11
N THR A 58 -3.61 10.79 10.55
CA THR A 58 -4.81 10.42 11.30
C THR A 58 -5.54 9.25 10.68
N ARG A 59 -6.39 8.61 11.47
CA ARG A 59 -7.27 7.54 10.99
C ARG A 59 -8.27 8.07 9.95
N GLU A 60 -8.70 9.33 10.10
CA GLU A 60 -9.61 9.98 9.14
C GLU A 60 -8.96 10.11 7.76
N ASP A 61 -7.69 10.51 7.73
CA ASP A 61 -6.95 10.64 6.48
C ASP A 61 -6.82 9.29 5.78
N LEU A 62 -6.56 8.22 6.53
CA LEU A 62 -6.53 6.87 5.99
C LEU A 62 -7.91 6.47 5.44
N GLY A 63 -8.98 6.83 6.15
CA GLY A 63 -10.35 6.57 5.70
C GLY A 63 -10.68 7.28 4.39
N ALA A 64 -10.25 8.53 4.25
CA ALA A 64 -10.42 9.30 3.02
C ALA A 64 -9.64 8.67 1.86
N HIS A 65 -8.42 8.19 2.12
CA HIS A 65 -7.62 7.47 1.14
C HIS A 65 -8.37 6.24 0.60
N ALA A 66 -8.97 5.45 1.47
CA ALA A 66 -9.71 4.26 1.06
C ALA A 66 -10.88 4.56 0.11
N LYS A 67 -11.40 5.79 0.15
CA LYS A 67 -12.52 6.24 -0.68
C LYS A 67 -12.08 7.05 -1.90
N ALA A 68 -10.79 7.31 -2.06
CA ALA A 68 -10.28 8.13 -3.16
C ALA A 68 -10.54 7.47 -4.52
N PRO A 69 -10.85 8.26 -5.57
CA PRO A 69 -11.12 7.71 -6.90
C PRO A 69 -10.00 6.84 -7.44
N HIS A 70 -8.74 7.21 -7.24
CA HIS A 70 -7.60 6.44 -7.73
C HIS A 70 -7.48 5.08 -7.00
N MET A 71 -8.00 4.96 -5.78
CA MET A 71 -8.02 3.68 -5.07
C MET A 71 -9.06 2.73 -5.66
N LYS A 72 -10.18 3.26 -6.13
CA LYS A 72 -11.16 2.44 -6.86
C LYS A 72 -10.55 1.89 -8.15
N VAL A 73 -9.87 2.75 -8.91
CA VAL A 73 -9.17 2.35 -10.13
C VAL A 73 -8.13 1.28 -9.81
N TRP A 74 -7.33 1.49 -8.79
CA TRP A 74 -6.30 0.54 -8.36
C TRP A 74 -6.90 -0.81 -7.95
N ARG A 75 -7.96 -0.81 -7.16
CA ARG A 75 -8.62 -2.06 -6.75
C ARG A 75 -9.14 -2.86 -7.94
N GLU A 76 -9.76 -2.20 -8.90
CA GLU A 76 -10.29 -2.86 -10.09
C GLU A 76 -9.17 -3.42 -10.97
N LEU A 77 -8.11 -2.65 -11.16
CA LEU A 77 -6.96 -3.05 -11.98
C LEU A 77 -6.20 -4.21 -11.33
N SER A 78 -5.98 -4.16 -10.04
CA SER A 78 -5.15 -5.14 -9.34
C SER A 78 -5.86 -6.45 -9.01
N ALA A 79 -7.18 -6.43 -8.90
CA ALA A 79 -7.95 -7.62 -8.49
C ALA A 79 -7.60 -8.88 -9.28
N PRO A 80 -7.57 -8.87 -10.64
CA PRO A 80 -7.23 -10.08 -11.40
C PRO A 80 -5.76 -10.47 -11.34
N LEU A 81 -4.90 -9.58 -10.82
CA LEU A 81 -3.45 -9.81 -10.75
C LEU A 81 -3.00 -10.42 -9.42
N LYS A 82 -3.93 -10.57 -8.48
CA LYS A 82 -3.66 -11.13 -7.15
C LYS A 82 -3.98 -12.62 -7.10
N ALA A 83 -3.10 -13.38 -6.42
CA ALA A 83 -3.32 -14.81 -6.18
C ALA A 83 -4.26 -15.04 -4.99
N SER A 84 -4.38 -14.07 -4.09
CA SER A 84 -5.23 -14.11 -2.91
C SER A 84 -5.58 -12.68 -2.48
N PRO A 85 -6.56 -12.49 -1.59
CA PRO A 85 -6.88 -11.15 -1.09
C PRO A 85 -5.69 -10.49 -0.41
N THR A 86 -5.55 -9.17 -0.57
CA THR A 86 -4.54 -8.40 0.15
C THR A 86 -4.85 -8.40 1.65
N VAL A 87 -3.85 -8.69 2.46
CA VAL A 87 -3.97 -8.58 3.93
C VAL A 87 -3.51 -7.19 4.34
N ILE A 88 -4.39 -6.44 4.97
CA ILE A 88 -4.12 -5.08 5.42
C ILE A 88 -4.08 -5.06 6.94
N GLU A 89 -2.92 -4.70 7.50
CA GLU A 89 -2.75 -4.52 8.93
C GLU A 89 -2.68 -3.03 9.23
N ILE A 90 -3.57 -2.55 10.10
CA ILE A 90 -3.62 -1.15 10.50
C ILE A 90 -3.16 -1.07 11.95
N ILE A 91 -2.10 -0.30 12.20
CA ILE A 91 -1.50 -0.14 13.50
C ILE A 91 -1.81 1.28 13.98
N SER A 92 -2.76 1.38 14.91
CA SER A 92 -3.20 2.66 15.46
C SER A 92 -2.44 3.00 16.73
N ASP A 93 -2.21 4.31 16.94
CA ASP A 93 -1.61 4.86 18.16
C ASP A 93 -0.26 4.23 18.54
N ALA A 94 0.50 3.82 17.52
CA ALA A 94 1.80 3.22 17.73
C ALA A 94 2.79 4.23 18.29
N LYS A 95 3.53 3.84 19.33
CA LYS A 95 4.68 4.58 19.79
C LYS A 95 5.87 4.16 18.93
N VAL A 96 6.46 5.13 18.24
CA VAL A 96 7.59 4.85 17.33
C VAL A 96 8.86 5.42 17.91
N ASP A 97 9.84 4.55 18.13
CA ASP A 97 11.19 4.95 18.50
C ASP A 97 12.07 4.82 17.26
N LYS A 98 12.66 5.94 16.84
CA LYS A 98 13.60 5.94 15.72
C LYS A 98 15.01 5.87 16.25
N ILE A 99 15.74 4.88 15.79
CA ILE A 99 17.14 4.68 16.16
C ILE A 99 17.95 4.59 14.87
N SER A 100 19.00 5.41 14.78
CA SER A 100 19.96 5.32 13.68
C SER A 100 21.09 4.39 14.09
N ALA A 101 21.31 3.35 13.29
CA ALA A 101 22.34 2.35 13.57
C ALA A 101 23.57 2.56 12.69
#